data_d4771c4bb92c3e154e60fa77f92e3815
#
_entry.id   d4771c4bb92c3e154e60fa77f92e3815
#
_cell.length_a   1.000
_cell.length_b   1.000
_cell.length_c   1.000
_cell.angle_alpha   90.00
_cell.angle_beta   90.00
_cell.angle_gamma   90.00
#
_symmetry.space_group_name_H-M   'P 1'
#
loop_
_entity.id
_entity.type
_entity.pdbx_description
1 polymer ?
#
loop_
_entity_poly.entity_id
_entity_poly.type
_entity_poly.pdbx_seq_one_letter_code
_entity_poly.pdbx_strand_id
1 'polypeptide(L)'
;MPKHEVDFAEIEDGTLIEMIEDPNDPANSLFAVYKNGIVQIAAMVECANRLLVPLLREETIFKHVRLPQGTKPYKSAIELLAGITVLILGCADVSTNDATLIAAFVMSAWFIESLPIAPYLALVGLPRSGKTTLLQVLNLLCRRPLLTADITSAAFYEVYEKLGPTLLVDETLTAGNRRELFHLLKTGTTRGSVTLRKGRSLKAFGPKVITWTELPNDAALNSRCVIIPMQETNRTDLAKPTDKKILDLAGDLRKELLQYRLEKYHSLRVPKVEGDERLHSRTRDLYQSLALPLGADSGLGEHLVHLFEKQQEINREPLSPACAAVLRFLYVWIHLNLKEGKCAQKDLTFGVNLNLERLQETFRLNAHEVGRALTSLGFTNRKRTNAGFILWLDVRTRKRIHNLAHDHAIDQERRFLEQGFANGCELCKNSKPAPAEKKGDSEAKSKQA
;
A
#
# COMPACT_ATOMS: atom_id res chain seq x y z
N MET A 1 -32.83 19.14 22.50
CA MET A 1 -31.83 19.20 21.44
C MET A 1 -31.99 18.00 20.53
N PRO A 2 -31.83 18.13 19.19
CA PRO A 2 -31.88 16.99 18.29
C PRO A 2 -30.69 16.07 18.56
N LYS A 3 -30.96 14.75 18.63
CA LYS A 3 -29.91 13.72 18.77
C LYS A 3 -29.25 13.47 17.41
N HIS A 4 -27.91 13.40 17.40
CA HIS A 4 -27.11 13.04 16.25
C HIS A 4 -26.23 11.83 16.61
N GLU A 5 -26.46 10.72 15.93
CA GLU A 5 -25.63 9.54 16.06
C GLU A 5 -24.30 9.74 15.35
N VAL A 6 -23.20 9.52 16.05
CA VAL A 6 -21.84 9.64 15.52
C VAL A 6 -20.97 8.51 16.04
N ASP A 7 -19.99 8.13 15.26
CA ASP A 7 -18.95 7.17 15.63
C ASP A 7 -17.64 7.88 16.01
N PHE A 8 -17.41 9.05 15.41
CA PHE A 8 -16.29 9.94 15.65
C PHE A 8 -16.74 11.39 15.40
N ALA A 9 -16.27 12.30 16.22
CA ALA A 9 -16.42 13.73 15.97
C ALA A 9 -15.19 14.51 16.44
N GLU A 10 -14.89 15.56 15.71
CA GLU A 10 -13.93 16.59 16.07
C GLU A 10 -14.72 17.90 16.25
N ILE A 11 -14.62 18.49 17.42
CA ILE A 11 -15.31 19.74 17.75
C ILE A 11 -14.36 20.91 17.47
N GLU A 12 -14.91 22.09 17.18
CA GLU A 12 -14.15 23.28 16.82
C GLU A 12 -13.10 23.71 17.87
N ASP A 13 -13.31 23.36 19.15
CA ASP A 13 -12.37 23.63 20.23
C ASP A 13 -11.23 22.58 20.34
N GLY A 14 -11.13 21.67 19.38
CA GLY A 14 -10.13 20.60 19.34
C GLY A 14 -10.50 19.37 20.19
N THR A 15 -11.70 19.32 20.77
CA THR A 15 -12.18 18.12 21.49
C THR A 15 -12.42 17.00 20.50
N LEU A 16 -11.87 15.81 20.79
CA LEU A 16 -12.07 14.59 20.01
C LEU A 16 -13.02 13.64 20.73
N ILE A 17 -13.94 13.07 19.98
CA ILE A 17 -14.93 12.12 20.48
C ILE A 17 -14.80 10.84 19.67
N GLU A 18 -14.53 9.71 20.33
CA GLU A 18 -14.40 8.40 19.67
C GLU A 18 -15.33 7.40 20.35
N MET A 19 -16.08 6.65 19.55
CA MET A 19 -16.97 5.62 20.05
C MET A 19 -16.20 4.43 20.61
N ILE A 20 -16.57 3.97 21.80
CA ILE A 20 -16.00 2.82 22.49
C ILE A 20 -17.12 1.86 22.91
N GLU A 21 -16.75 0.61 23.21
CA GLU A 21 -17.65 -0.38 23.83
C GLU A 21 -17.81 -0.05 25.31
N ASP A 22 -19.02 -0.16 25.83
CA ASP A 22 -19.24 -0.05 27.27
C ASP A 22 -18.62 -1.27 27.98
N PRO A 23 -17.65 -1.07 28.90
CA PRO A 23 -17.03 -2.18 29.62
C PRO A 23 -18.00 -3.00 30.46
N ASN A 24 -19.15 -2.43 30.88
CA ASN A 24 -20.15 -3.06 31.73
C ASN A 24 -21.28 -3.71 30.92
N ASP A 25 -21.50 -3.25 29.69
CA ASP A 25 -22.54 -3.78 28.80
C ASP A 25 -22.05 -3.76 27.32
N PRO A 26 -21.49 -4.87 26.83
CA PRO A 26 -20.97 -4.94 25.45
C PRO A 26 -22.04 -4.70 24.36
N ALA A 27 -23.33 -4.74 24.70
CA ALA A 27 -24.39 -4.37 23.77
C ALA A 27 -24.51 -2.87 23.55
N ASN A 28 -23.95 -2.06 24.45
CA ASN A 28 -23.98 -0.62 24.43
C ASN A 28 -22.63 -0.01 23.97
N SER A 29 -22.70 1.25 23.57
CA SER A 29 -21.54 2.06 23.24
C SER A 29 -21.54 3.34 24.06
N LEU A 30 -20.31 3.80 24.35
CA LEU A 30 -20.02 5.06 25.03
C LEU A 30 -19.07 5.88 24.17
N PHE A 31 -18.73 7.07 24.62
CA PHE A 31 -17.69 7.90 24.05
C PHE A 31 -16.47 8.00 24.96
N ALA A 32 -15.28 7.88 24.37
CA ALA A 32 -14.05 8.46 24.90
C ALA A 32 -13.94 9.89 24.39
N VAL A 33 -14.01 10.84 25.30
CA VAL A 33 -13.94 12.28 25.00
C VAL A 33 -12.59 12.80 25.46
N TYR A 34 -11.77 13.25 24.51
CA TYR A 34 -10.45 13.82 24.77
C TYR A 34 -10.48 15.33 24.68
N LYS A 35 -10.15 15.99 25.75
CA LYS A 35 -10.04 17.44 25.82
C LYS A 35 -8.90 17.85 26.73
N ASN A 36 -8.03 18.75 26.29
CA ASN A 36 -6.92 19.32 27.09
C ASN A 36 -6.04 18.26 27.78
N GLY A 37 -5.73 17.17 27.09
CA GLY A 37 -4.88 16.10 27.64
C GLY A 37 -5.61 15.07 28.52
N ILE A 38 -6.91 15.20 28.72
CA ILE A 38 -7.69 14.32 29.60
C ILE A 38 -8.71 13.55 28.77
N VAL A 39 -8.84 12.25 29.02
CA VAL A 39 -9.89 11.40 28.46
C VAL A 39 -10.98 11.20 29.50
N GLN A 40 -12.21 11.46 29.14
CA GLN A 40 -13.41 11.21 29.94
C GLN A 40 -14.34 10.23 29.19
N ILE A 41 -15.03 9.38 29.93
CA ILE A 41 -16.04 8.48 29.35
C ILE A 41 -17.42 9.13 29.54
N ALA A 42 -18.19 9.21 28.45
CA ALA A 42 -19.50 9.81 28.44
C ALA A 42 -20.50 9.01 27.58
N ALA A 43 -21.76 8.92 28.03
CA ALA A 43 -22.81 8.32 27.23
C ALA A 43 -23.30 9.23 26.10
N MET A 44 -23.11 10.54 26.25
CA MET A 44 -23.49 11.58 25.30
C MET A 44 -22.64 12.82 25.49
N VAL A 45 -22.54 13.65 24.45
CA VAL A 45 -21.80 14.91 24.49
C VAL A 45 -22.66 16.03 23.90
N GLU A 46 -22.83 17.11 24.67
CA GLU A 46 -23.48 18.32 24.17
C GLU A 46 -22.48 19.15 23.35
N CYS A 47 -22.88 19.48 22.11
CA CYS A 47 -22.07 20.31 21.22
C CYS A 47 -22.95 21.33 20.50
N ALA A 48 -22.76 22.62 20.79
CA ALA A 48 -23.58 23.69 20.29
C ALA A 48 -25.08 23.39 20.58
N ASN A 49 -25.93 23.28 19.55
CA ASN A 49 -27.36 22.96 19.70
C ASN A 49 -27.72 21.49 19.41
N ARG A 50 -26.77 20.58 19.55
CA ARG A 50 -26.93 19.17 19.24
C ARG A 50 -26.48 18.30 20.39
N LEU A 51 -27.11 17.14 20.52
CA LEU A 51 -26.70 16.08 21.44
C LEU A 51 -26.08 14.94 20.63
N LEU A 52 -24.76 14.78 20.73
CA LEU A 52 -24.06 13.68 20.11
C LEU A 52 -24.26 12.41 20.94
N VAL A 53 -24.67 11.34 20.30
CA VAL A 53 -24.87 10.02 20.92
C VAL A 53 -24.13 8.95 20.10
N PRO A 54 -23.63 7.87 20.74
CA PRO A 54 -23.00 6.78 20.01
C PRO A 54 -24.00 6.09 19.07
N LEU A 55 -23.49 5.49 18.00
CA LEU A 55 -24.28 4.63 17.13
C LEU A 55 -24.84 3.45 17.94
N LEU A 56 -26.11 3.10 17.68
CA LEU A 56 -26.76 1.96 18.35
C LEU A 56 -26.16 0.64 17.85
N ARG A 57 -25.65 -0.19 18.76
CA ARG A 57 -25.07 -1.50 18.44
C ARG A 57 -26.12 -2.57 18.08
N GLU A 58 -27.37 -2.33 18.33
CA GLU A 58 -28.47 -3.22 17.95
C GLU A 58 -28.63 -3.37 16.43
N GLU A 59 -28.16 -2.39 15.65
CA GLU A 59 -28.14 -2.54 14.19
C GLU A 59 -27.24 -3.69 13.77
N THR A 60 -27.68 -4.48 12.81
CA THR A 60 -27.08 -5.76 12.38
C THR A 60 -25.59 -5.66 12.05
N ILE A 61 -25.14 -4.52 11.56
CA ILE A 61 -23.72 -4.32 11.16
C ILE A 61 -22.85 -4.01 12.37
N PHE A 62 -23.30 -3.16 13.29
CA PHE A 62 -22.46 -2.63 14.38
C PHE A 62 -22.13 -3.66 15.45
N LYS A 63 -22.98 -4.66 15.67
CA LYS A 63 -22.71 -5.76 16.63
C LYS A 63 -21.49 -6.61 16.22
N HIS A 64 -21.10 -6.60 14.95
CA HIS A 64 -19.94 -7.34 14.44
C HIS A 64 -18.65 -6.53 14.45
N VAL A 65 -18.71 -5.24 14.77
CA VAL A 65 -17.55 -4.35 14.83
C VAL A 65 -16.97 -4.37 16.24
N ARG A 66 -15.65 -4.58 16.33
CA ARG A 66 -14.94 -4.52 17.60
C ARG A 66 -14.55 -3.09 17.92
N LEU A 67 -14.89 -2.65 19.13
CA LEU A 67 -14.49 -1.36 19.66
C LEU A 67 -13.52 -1.54 20.84
N PRO A 68 -12.64 -0.58 21.14
CA PRO A 68 -11.89 -0.58 22.39
C PRO A 68 -12.80 -0.33 23.59
N GLN A 69 -12.48 -0.90 24.74
CA GLN A 69 -13.23 -0.74 26.00
C GLN A 69 -12.69 0.40 26.88
N GLY A 70 -12.08 1.43 26.26
CA GLY A 70 -11.46 2.55 26.92
C GLY A 70 -10.04 2.78 26.43
N THR A 71 -9.28 3.57 27.18
CA THR A 71 -7.89 3.92 26.88
C THR A 71 -6.90 3.30 27.85
N LYS A 72 -5.64 3.18 27.44
CA LYS A 72 -4.51 2.74 28.27
C LYS A 72 -3.27 3.55 27.87
N PRO A 73 -2.45 4.01 28.82
CA PRO A 73 -1.19 4.69 28.52
C PRO A 73 -0.31 3.83 27.64
N TYR A 74 0.28 4.44 26.62
CA TYR A 74 1.30 3.85 25.74
C TYR A 74 2.65 4.50 26.02
N LYS A 75 3.75 3.89 25.60
CA LYS A 75 5.09 4.46 25.79
C LYS A 75 5.55 5.32 24.60
N SER A 76 5.53 4.74 23.39
CA SER A 76 5.92 5.42 22.16
C SER A 76 5.24 4.78 20.94
N ALA A 77 5.25 5.49 19.80
CA ALA A 77 4.79 4.95 18.52
C ALA A 77 5.61 3.70 18.11
N ILE A 78 6.91 3.70 18.37
CA ILE A 78 7.80 2.57 18.07
C ILE A 78 7.43 1.33 18.89
N GLU A 79 7.16 1.50 20.18
CA GLU A 79 6.76 0.38 21.04
C GLU A 79 5.37 -0.16 20.67
N LEU A 80 4.44 0.70 20.27
CA LEU A 80 3.16 0.28 19.70
C LEU A 80 3.37 -0.54 18.42
N LEU A 81 4.17 -0.05 17.49
CA LEU A 81 4.51 -0.77 16.26
C LEU A 81 5.15 -2.12 16.58
N ALA A 82 6.12 -2.16 17.51
CA ALA A 82 6.79 -3.38 17.92
C ALA A 82 5.83 -4.37 18.60
N GLY A 83 4.94 -3.91 19.48
CA GLY A 83 3.93 -4.75 20.13
C GLY A 83 2.97 -5.39 19.14
N ILE A 84 2.49 -4.62 18.16
CA ILE A 84 1.65 -5.12 17.07
C ILE A 84 2.42 -6.13 16.21
N THR A 85 3.68 -5.81 15.85
CA THR A 85 4.54 -6.70 15.05
C THR A 85 4.77 -8.04 15.75
N VAL A 86 5.08 -8.02 17.05
CA VAL A 86 5.28 -9.24 17.87
C VAL A 86 4.00 -10.09 17.93
N LEU A 87 2.85 -9.46 18.12
CA LEU A 87 1.57 -10.19 18.15
C LEU A 87 1.27 -10.85 16.79
N ILE A 88 1.53 -10.15 15.67
CA ILE A 88 1.37 -10.70 14.31
C ILE A 88 2.29 -11.92 14.12
N LEU A 89 3.59 -11.79 14.44
CA LEU A 89 4.58 -12.87 14.30
C LEU A 89 4.30 -14.06 15.22
N GLY A 90 3.62 -13.83 16.34
CA GLY A 90 3.16 -14.88 17.25
C GLY A 90 1.98 -15.69 16.71
N CYS A 91 1.21 -15.15 15.77
CA CYS A 91 0.00 -15.80 15.25
C CYS A 91 0.10 -16.19 13.77
N ALA A 92 0.99 -15.58 13.00
CA ALA A 92 1.14 -15.79 11.56
C ALA A 92 2.61 -15.97 11.17
N ASP A 93 2.85 -16.86 10.21
CA ASP A 93 4.18 -17.07 9.65
C ASP A 93 4.40 -16.12 8.47
N VAL A 94 4.89 -14.95 8.78
CA VAL A 94 5.25 -13.90 7.82
C VAL A 94 6.66 -13.38 8.15
N SER A 95 7.32 -12.75 7.19
CA SER A 95 8.62 -12.12 7.45
C SER A 95 8.47 -10.96 8.45
N THR A 96 9.53 -10.64 9.21
CA THR A 96 9.54 -9.48 10.10
C THR A 96 9.24 -8.18 9.33
N ASN A 97 9.71 -8.05 8.11
CA ASN A 97 9.44 -6.90 7.24
C ASN A 97 7.96 -6.79 6.90
N ASP A 98 7.33 -7.90 6.50
CA ASP A 98 5.90 -7.93 6.21
C ASP A 98 5.07 -7.65 7.48
N ALA A 99 5.45 -8.24 8.61
CA ALA A 99 4.80 -7.95 9.90
C ALA A 99 4.90 -6.46 10.28
N THR A 100 6.03 -5.82 9.99
CA THR A 100 6.21 -4.37 10.20
C THR A 100 5.30 -3.54 9.29
N LEU A 101 5.19 -3.89 8.00
CA LEU A 101 4.26 -3.24 7.08
C LEU A 101 2.79 -3.41 7.51
N ILE A 102 2.42 -4.61 7.96
CA ILE A 102 1.08 -4.89 8.50
C ILE A 102 0.83 -4.08 9.77
N ALA A 103 1.79 -4.01 10.68
CA ALA A 103 1.68 -3.21 11.90
C ALA A 103 1.54 -1.71 11.60
N ALA A 104 2.31 -1.18 10.65
CA ALA A 104 2.16 0.20 10.18
C ALA A 104 0.78 0.44 9.54
N PHE A 105 0.25 -0.52 8.78
CA PHE A 105 -1.13 -0.47 8.27
C PHE A 105 -2.16 -0.43 9.42
N VAL A 106 -2.01 -1.27 10.45
CA VAL A 106 -2.90 -1.24 11.63
C VAL A 106 -2.88 0.15 12.24
N MET A 107 -1.70 0.71 12.51
CA MET A 107 -1.58 2.05 13.08
C MET A 107 -2.21 3.11 12.17
N SER A 108 -2.00 3.04 10.86
CA SER A 108 -2.57 4.01 9.91
C SER A 108 -4.10 3.95 9.83
N ALA A 109 -4.70 2.78 10.01
CA ALA A 109 -6.15 2.62 10.09
C ALA A 109 -6.78 3.41 11.25
N TRP A 110 -6.05 3.63 12.34
CA TRP A 110 -6.49 4.47 13.46
C TRP A 110 -6.48 5.97 13.16
N PHE A 111 -5.82 6.41 12.08
CA PHE A 111 -5.72 7.81 11.68
C PHE A 111 -6.33 8.08 10.31
N ILE A 112 -7.26 7.24 9.89
CA ILE A 112 -7.81 7.28 8.52
C ILE A 112 -8.38 8.67 8.15
N GLU A 113 -8.94 9.43 9.09
CA GLU A 113 -9.48 10.75 8.85
C GLU A 113 -8.39 11.80 8.54
N SER A 114 -7.13 11.53 8.89
CA SER A 114 -5.98 12.40 8.58
C SER A 114 -5.27 12.02 7.28
N LEU A 115 -5.59 10.84 6.70
CA LEU A 115 -4.92 10.33 5.51
C LEU A 115 -5.58 10.82 4.22
N PRO A 116 -4.82 11.27 3.21
CA PRO A 116 -5.36 11.58 1.88
C PRO A 116 -5.67 10.30 1.08
N ILE A 117 -4.93 9.22 1.35
CA ILE A 117 -5.05 7.93 0.70
C ILE A 117 -5.32 6.86 1.77
N ALA A 118 -6.36 6.06 1.57
CA ALA A 118 -6.62 4.90 2.41
C ALA A 118 -5.72 3.73 1.97
N PRO A 119 -4.87 3.20 2.85
CA PRO A 119 -4.01 2.07 2.51
C PRO A 119 -4.82 0.79 2.39
N TYR A 120 -4.41 -0.09 1.48
CA TYR A 120 -4.94 -1.43 1.34
C TYR A 120 -3.84 -2.46 1.58
N LEU A 121 -4.20 -3.60 2.20
CA LEU A 121 -3.37 -4.80 2.24
C LEU A 121 -3.97 -5.87 1.32
N ALA A 122 -3.11 -6.49 0.53
CA ALA A 122 -3.43 -7.68 -0.26
C ALA A 122 -2.68 -8.87 0.33
N LEU A 123 -3.39 -9.79 0.99
CA LEU A 123 -2.82 -11.05 1.49
C LEU A 123 -2.92 -12.08 0.37
N VAL A 124 -1.79 -12.48 -0.20
CA VAL A 124 -1.75 -13.30 -1.42
C VAL A 124 -1.07 -14.64 -1.13
N GLY A 125 -1.77 -15.74 -1.40
CA GLY A 125 -1.21 -17.07 -1.22
C GLY A 125 -2.23 -18.17 -1.44
N LEU A 126 -1.75 -19.40 -1.64
CA LEU A 126 -2.58 -20.58 -1.83
C LEU A 126 -3.49 -20.88 -0.62
N PRO A 127 -4.51 -21.72 -0.76
CA PRO A 127 -5.25 -22.23 0.39
C PRO A 127 -4.30 -22.80 1.45
N ARG A 128 -4.66 -22.67 2.73
CA ARG A 128 -3.85 -23.09 3.91
C ARG A 128 -2.62 -22.22 4.21
N SER A 129 -2.41 -21.11 3.53
CA SER A 129 -1.28 -20.19 3.80
C SER A 129 -1.47 -19.26 5.00
N GLY A 130 -2.52 -19.42 5.82
CA GLY A 130 -2.74 -18.62 7.03
C GLY A 130 -3.42 -17.26 6.82
N LYS A 131 -3.92 -16.94 5.62
CA LYS A 131 -4.63 -15.67 5.32
C LYS A 131 -5.77 -15.38 6.27
N THR A 132 -6.67 -16.35 6.47
CA THR A 132 -7.82 -16.21 7.38
C THR A 132 -7.37 -15.99 8.83
N THR A 133 -6.31 -16.67 9.28
CA THR A 133 -5.73 -16.45 10.61
C THR A 133 -5.23 -15.01 10.77
N LEU A 134 -4.50 -14.49 9.77
CA LEU A 134 -4.03 -13.12 9.79
C LEU A 134 -5.18 -12.10 9.73
N LEU A 135 -6.24 -12.36 8.96
CA LEU A 135 -7.45 -11.52 8.98
C LEU A 135 -8.08 -11.50 10.39
N GLN A 136 -8.13 -12.64 11.09
CA GLN A 136 -8.63 -12.69 12.46
C GLN A 136 -7.76 -11.86 13.42
N VAL A 137 -6.42 -11.89 13.27
CA VAL A 137 -5.51 -11.03 14.04
C VAL A 137 -5.79 -9.55 13.76
N LEU A 138 -5.95 -9.19 12.49
CA LEU A 138 -6.27 -7.81 12.08
C LEU A 138 -7.64 -7.36 12.59
N ASN A 139 -8.60 -8.30 12.68
CA ASN A 139 -9.91 -8.06 13.31
C ASN A 139 -9.82 -7.79 14.82
N LEU A 140 -8.71 -8.17 15.45
CA LEU A 140 -8.44 -7.83 16.84
C LEU A 140 -7.77 -6.45 17.01
N LEU A 141 -7.06 -5.94 16.00
CA LEU A 141 -6.14 -4.80 16.14
C LEU A 141 -6.61 -3.52 15.43
N CYS A 142 -7.25 -3.66 14.26
CA CYS A 142 -7.64 -2.51 13.45
C CYS A 142 -8.73 -1.66 14.12
N ARG A 143 -8.82 -0.40 13.71
CA ARG A 143 -9.92 0.47 14.14
C ARG A 143 -11.20 0.08 13.44
N ARG A 144 -12.26 -0.19 14.21
CA ARG A 144 -13.59 -0.58 13.72
C ARG A 144 -13.52 -1.68 12.66
N PRO A 145 -12.84 -2.79 12.93
CA PRO A 145 -12.70 -3.84 11.94
C PRO A 145 -14.05 -4.50 11.68
N LEU A 146 -14.33 -4.76 10.41
CA LEU A 146 -15.47 -5.55 9.97
C LEU A 146 -14.96 -6.70 9.11
N LEU A 147 -14.97 -7.90 9.68
CA LEU A 147 -14.58 -9.13 8.99
C LEU A 147 -15.81 -9.72 8.28
N THR A 148 -15.68 -9.93 6.97
CA THR A 148 -16.74 -10.52 6.15
C THR A 148 -16.18 -11.55 5.18
N ALA A 149 -16.94 -12.62 4.95
CA ALA A 149 -16.60 -13.63 3.94
C ALA A 149 -17.02 -13.18 2.53
N ASP A 150 -18.06 -12.35 2.42
CA ASP A 150 -18.55 -11.78 1.16
C ASP A 150 -19.24 -10.44 1.44
N ILE A 151 -19.25 -9.57 0.46
CA ILE A 151 -19.93 -8.28 0.55
C ILE A 151 -20.48 -7.86 -0.81
N THR A 152 -21.78 -7.57 -0.86
CA THR A 152 -22.38 -6.98 -2.04
C THR A 152 -22.05 -5.49 -2.14
N SER A 153 -22.10 -4.93 -3.35
CA SER A 153 -21.85 -3.50 -3.54
C SER A 153 -22.84 -2.61 -2.77
N ALA A 154 -24.07 -3.03 -2.59
CA ALA A 154 -25.06 -2.29 -1.82
C ALA A 154 -24.68 -2.25 -0.33
N ALA A 155 -24.40 -3.42 0.26
CA ALA A 155 -23.94 -3.54 1.65
C ALA A 155 -22.64 -2.79 1.90
N PHE A 156 -21.70 -2.85 0.94
CA PHE A 156 -20.44 -2.11 1.00
C PHE A 156 -20.66 -0.60 1.20
N TYR A 157 -21.50 0.02 0.36
CA TYR A 157 -21.79 1.45 0.48
C TYR A 157 -22.53 1.79 1.78
N GLU A 158 -23.50 0.97 2.19
CA GLU A 158 -24.22 1.18 3.43
C GLU A 158 -23.30 1.19 4.64
N VAL A 159 -22.37 0.24 4.70
CA VAL A 159 -21.38 0.14 5.78
C VAL A 159 -20.47 1.39 5.82
N TYR A 160 -19.99 1.85 4.65
CA TYR A 160 -19.13 3.03 4.59
C TYR A 160 -19.85 4.35 4.82
N GLU A 161 -21.14 4.43 4.52
CA GLU A 161 -21.96 5.60 4.83
C GLU A 161 -22.16 5.75 6.33
N LYS A 162 -22.39 4.63 7.04
CA LYS A 162 -22.72 4.61 8.47
C LYS A 162 -21.50 4.62 9.39
N LEU A 163 -20.45 3.88 9.07
CA LEU A 163 -19.36 3.62 10.02
C LEU A 163 -17.96 3.90 9.47
N GLY A 164 -17.70 3.74 8.18
CA GLY A 164 -16.33 3.84 7.63
C GLY A 164 -15.32 2.88 8.27
N PRO A 165 -15.58 1.55 8.27
CA PRO A 165 -14.75 0.58 8.98
C PRO A 165 -13.44 0.28 8.28
N THR A 166 -12.51 -0.38 8.99
CA THR A 166 -11.48 -1.20 8.35
C THR A 166 -12.13 -2.48 7.85
N LEU A 167 -12.33 -2.59 6.53
CA LEU A 167 -12.99 -3.73 5.93
C LEU A 167 -12.00 -4.87 5.70
N LEU A 168 -12.30 -6.05 6.25
CA LEU A 168 -11.52 -7.27 6.12
C LEU A 168 -12.33 -8.28 5.32
N VAL A 169 -11.88 -8.61 4.10
CA VAL A 169 -12.62 -9.50 3.19
C VAL A 169 -11.86 -10.82 3.04
N ASP A 170 -12.44 -11.91 3.54
CA ASP A 170 -11.93 -13.25 3.31
C ASP A 170 -12.50 -13.81 2.01
N GLU A 171 -11.64 -14.32 1.17
CA GLU A 171 -11.88 -14.60 -0.23
C GLU A 171 -13.10 -15.49 -0.49
N THR A 172 -14.13 -14.91 -1.12
CA THR A 172 -14.97 -15.63 -2.09
C THR A 172 -15.60 -14.66 -3.07
N LEU A 173 -14.77 -14.08 -3.93
CA LEU A 173 -15.32 -13.29 -5.02
C LEU A 173 -15.90 -14.23 -6.08
N THR A 174 -17.20 -14.49 -6.00
CA THR A 174 -17.92 -15.14 -7.10
C THR A 174 -17.70 -14.34 -8.37
N ALA A 175 -17.49 -15.01 -9.49
CA ALA A 175 -17.13 -14.39 -10.77
C ALA A 175 -18.08 -13.25 -11.20
N GLY A 176 -19.35 -13.28 -10.76
CA GLY A 176 -20.37 -12.28 -11.09
C GLY A 176 -20.16 -10.89 -10.48
N ASN A 177 -19.60 -10.80 -9.27
CA ASN A 177 -19.45 -9.53 -8.53
C ASN A 177 -18.04 -8.93 -8.62
N ARG A 178 -17.08 -9.67 -9.17
CA ARG A 178 -15.66 -9.31 -9.19
C ARG A 178 -15.40 -7.94 -9.83
N ARG A 179 -16.02 -7.66 -10.96
CA ARG A 179 -15.82 -6.39 -11.70
C ARG A 179 -16.32 -5.18 -10.92
N GLU A 180 -17.46 -5.30 -10.29
CA GLU A 180 -18.06 -4.23 -9.50
C GLU A 180 -17.24 -3.97 -8.22
N LEU A 181 -16.83 -5.02 -7.52
CA LEU A 181 -15.98 -4.90 -6.35
C LEU A 181 -14.62 -4.27 -6.69
N PHE A 182 -13.98 -4.65 -7.79
CA PHE A 182 -12.73 -4.02 -8.23
C PHE A 182 -12.91 -2.52 -8.51
N HIS A 183 -14.06 -2.13 -9.06
CA HIS A 183 -14.38 -0.72 -9.23
C HIS A 183 -14.50 0.00 -7.87
N LEU A 184 -15.21 -0.60 -6.91
CA LEU A 184 -15.36 -0.08 -5.56
C LEU A 184 -13.99 0.05 -4.85
N LEU A 185 -13.15 -0.95 -4.97
CA LEU A 185 -11.81 -0.93 -4.38
C LEU A 185 -10.96 0.19 -5.00
N LYS A 186 -11.01 0.39 -6.31
CA LYS A 186 -10.25 1.46 -6.98
C LYS A 186 -10.72 2.87 -6.61
N THR A 187 -12.00 3.06 -6.36
CA THR A 187 -12.56 4.38 -5.98
C THR A 187 -12.41 4.69 -4.50
N GLY A 188 -12.34 3.67 -3.65
CA GLY A 188 -12.29 3.81 -2.20
C GLY A 188 -10.93 4.17 -1.59
N THR A 189 -9.88 4.35 -2.39
CA THR A 189 -8.54 4.70 -1.90
C THR A 189 -8.32 6.19 -1.70
N THR A 190 -8.99 7.04 -2.47
CA THR A 190 -8.74 8.49 -2.48
C THR A 190 -9.82 9.22 -1.69
N ARG A 191 -9.40 10.06 -0.73
CA ARG A 191 -10.31 10.89 0.05
C ARG A 191 -11.12 11.84 -0.86
N GLY A 192 -12.41 11.99 -0.56
CA GLY A 192 -13.31 12.84 -1.34
C GLY A 192 -13.80 12.23 -2.65
N SER A 193 -13.27 11.05 -3.05
CA SER A 193 -13.82 10.30 -4.16
C SER A 193 -15.17 9.70 -3.78
N VAL A 194 -16.19 9.92 -4.61
CA VAL A 194 -17.54 9.42 -4.40
C VAL A 194 -18.05 8.72 -5.65
N THR A 195 -18.91 7.73 -5.47
CA THR A 195 -19.64 7.11 -6.58
C THR A 195 -21.05 7.66 -6.63
N LEU A 196 -21.44 8.23 -7.77
CA LEU A 196 -22.80 8.74 -7.95
C LEU A 196 -23.70 7.63 -8.50
N ARG A 197 -24.76 7.25 -7.77
CA ARG A 197 -25.77 6.29 -8.20
C ARG A 197 -27.18 6.80 -7.85
N LYS A 198 -28.05 6.85 -8.83
CA LYS A 198 -29.47 7.25 -8.68
C LYS A 198 -29.65 8.53 -7.84
N GLY A 199 -28.81 9.55 -8.10
CA GLY A 199 -28.87 10.83 -7.39
C GLY A 199 -28.29 10.82 -5.98
N ARG A 200 -27.69 9.71 -5.51
CA ARG A 200 -27.00 9.63 -4.22
C ARG A 200 -25.50 9.64 -4.41
N SER A 201 -24.80 10.31 -3.50
CA SER A 201 -23.34 10.29 -3.37
C SER A 201 -22.96 9.19 -2.39
N LEU A 202 -22.27 8.16 -2.86
CA LEU A 202 -21.91 6.99 -2.07
C LEU A 202 -20.41 7.03 -1.74
N LYS A 203 -20.08 6.89 -0.46
CA LYS A 203 -18.70 6.86 0.05
C LYS A 203 -18.13 5.45 -0.01
N ALA A 204 -16.84 5.34 -0.27
CA ALA A 204 -16.10 4.06 -0.28
C ALA A 204 -14.73 4.18 0.40
N PHE A 205 -14.35 5.39 0.85
CA PHE A 205 -13.04 5.70 1.41
C PHE A 205 -12.84 5.02 2.76
N GLY A 206 -11.76 4.27 2.89
CA GLY A 206 -11.37 3.63 4.14
C GLY A 206 -10.40 2.47 3.92
N PRO A 207 -9.67 2.05 4.98
CA PRO A 207 -8.68 0.98 4.91
C PRO A 207 -9.33 -0.36 4.61
N LYS A 208 -8.65 -1.20 3.83
CA LYS A 208 -9.16 -2.53 3.46
C LYS A 208 -8.07 -3.57 3.50
N VAL A 209 -8.42 -4.77 3.89
CA VAL A 209 -7.59 -5.97 3.75
C VAL A 209 -8.34 -6.99 2.92
N ILE A 210 -7.70 -7.50 1.89
CA ILE A 210 -8.33 -8.41 0.94
C ILE A 210 -7.43 -9.63 0.80
N THR A 211 -8.01 -10.83 0.85
CA THR A 211 -7.27 -12.05 0.56
C THR A 211 -7.46 -12.45 -0.89
N TRP A 212 -6.39 -12.94 -1.50
CA TRP A 212 -6.40 -13.53 -2.85
C TRP A 212 -5.57 -14.80 -2.90
N THR A 213 -5.96 -15.74 -3.75
CA THR A 213 -5.10 -16.88 -4.07
C THR A 213 -3.95 -16.44 -4.97
N GLU A 214 -4.25 -15.57 -5.94
CA GLU A 214 -3.31 -14.96 -6.87
C GLU A 214 -3.67 -13.50 -7.07
N LEU A 215 -2.66 -12.66 -7.30
CA LEU A 215 -2.91 -11.24 -7.61
C LEU A 215 -3.82 -11.13 -8.84
N PRO A 216 -4.87 -10.30 -8.77
CA PRO A 216 -5.71 -10.05 -9.93
C PRO A 216 -4.90 -9.39 -11.06
N ASN A 217 -5.25 -9.70 -12.29
CA ASN A 217 -4.68 -9.03 -13.47
C ASN A 217 -5.28 -7.61 -13.63
N ASP A 218 -5.05 -6.76 -12.62
CA ASP A 218 -5.48 -5.36 -12.58
C ASP A 218 -4.41 -4.52 -11.87
N ALA A 219 -3.41 -4.07 -12.63
CA ALA A 219 -2.32 -3.25 -12.12
C ALA A 219 -2.79 -1.97 -11.42
N ALA A 220 -3.89 -1.40 -11.88
CA ALA A 220 -4.45 -0.22 -11.25
C ALA A 220 -4.95 -0.49 -9.83
N LEU A 221 -5.45 -1.70 -9.55
CA LEU A 221 -5.81 -2.13 -8.20
C LEU A 221 -4.56 -2.52 -7.40
N ASN A 222 -3.69 -3.35 -7.98
CA ASN A 222 -2.48 -3.85 -7.31
C ASN A 222 -1.59 -2.70 -6.82
N SER A 223 -1.42 -1.64 -7.64
CA SER A 223 -0.64 -0.46 -7.28
C SER A 223 -1.21 0.37 -6.10
N ARG A 224 -2.39 0.03 -5.60
CA ARG A 224 -3.03 0.63 -4.42
C ARG A 224 -2.89 -0.21 -3.17
N CYS A 225 -2.27 -1.39 -3.29
CA CYS A 225 -2.13 -2.35 -2.21
C CYS A 225 -0.68 -2.49 -1.77
N VAL A 226 -0.47 -2.66 -0.47
CA VAL A 226 0.72 -3.29 0.07
C VAL A 226 0.49 -4.80 -0.04
N ILE A 227 1.33 -5.48 -0.82
CA ILE A 227 1.19 -6.91 -1.10
C ILE A 227 1.98 -7.69 -0.06
N ILE A 228 1.32 -8.61 0.63
CA ILE A 228 1.90 -9.51 1.61
C ILE A 228 1.81 -10.94 1.08
N PRO A 229 2.93 -11.54 0.67
CA PRO A 229 2.95 -12.93 0.24
C PRO A 229 2.76 -13.85 1.44
N MET A 230 1.84 -14.80 1.32
CA MET A 230 1.52 -15.78 2.36
C MET A 230 1.84 -17.20 1.86
N GLN A 231 2.52 -17.97 2.70
CA GLN A 231 2.92 -19.34 2.39
C GLN A 231 2.43 -20.32 3.45
N GLU A 232 2.26 -21.57 3.08
CA GLU A 232 1.97 -22.63 4.04
C GLU A 232 3.14 -22.75 5.02
N THR A 233 2.83 -22.90 6.30
CA THR A 233 3.82 -22.95 7.38
C THR A 233 3.90 -24.32 8.01
N ASN A 234 5.10 -24.73 8.41
CA ASN A 234 5.34 -25.88 9.25
C ASN A 234 5.56 -25.50 10.73
N ARG A 235 5.39 -24.23 11.09
CA ARG A 235 5.52 -23.75 12.48
C ARG A 235 4.36 -24.28 13.33
N THR A 236 4.72 -24.91 14.45
CA THR A 236 3.77 -25.46 15.42
C THR A 236 3.61 -24.61 16.67
N ASP A 237 4.41 -23.55 16.78
CA ASP A 237 4.46 -22.61 17.92
C ASP A 237 3.53 -21.42 17.75
N LEU A 238 2.80 -21.32 16.65
CA LEU A 238 1.88 -20.21 16.40
C LEU A 238 0.65 -20.27 17.31
N ALA A 239 0.40 -19.17 18.01
CA ALA A 239 -0.78 -19.00 18.84
C ALA A 239 -2.04 -18.79 17.98
N LYS A 240 -3.20 -19.22 18.47
CA LYS A 240 -4.46 -18.96 17.79
C LYS A 240 -4.99 -17.57 18.16
N PRO A 241 -5.59 -16.83 17.21
CA PRO A 241 -6.23 -15.53 17.51
C PRO A 241 -7.35 -15.62 18.57
N THR A 242 -7.85 -16.82 18.84
CA THR A 242 -8.87 -17.09 19.86
C THR A 242 -8.30 -17.36 21.25
N ASP A 243 -6.99 -17.52 21.37
CA ASP A 243 -6.34 -17.78 22.67
C ASP A 243 -6.49 -16.57 23.59
N LYS A 244 -6.87 -16.82 24.86
CA LYS A 244 -7.12 -15.75 25.82
C LYS A 244 -5.96 -14.77 25.93
N LYS A 245 -4.72 -15.26 25.97
CA LYS A 245 -3.51 -14.41 26.02
C LYS A 245 -3.42 -13.46 24.80
N ILE A 246 -3.77 -13.93 23.61
CA ILE A 246 -3.76 -13.11 22.39
C ILE A 246 -4.89 -12.08 22.44
N LEU A 247 -6.08 -12.47 22.90
CA LEU A 247 -7.23 -11.57 23.05
C LEU A 247 -6.93 -10.45 24.07
N ASP A 248 -6.32 -10.79 25.20
CA ASP A 248 -5.94 -9.83 26.23
C ASP A 248 -4.88 -8.84 25.72
N LEU A 249 -3.82 -9.33 25.08
CA LEU A 249 -2.78 -8.50 24.47
C LEU A 249 -3.34 -7.56 23.37
N ALA A 250 -4.17 -8.10 22.49
CA ALA A 250 -4.79 -7.29 21.44
C ALA A 250 -5.77 -6.25 22.01
N GLY A 251 -6.49 -6.60 23.10
CA GLY A 251 -7.35 -5.69 23.83
C GLY A 251 -6.56 -4.52 24.42
N ASP A 252 -5.42 -4.80 25.03
CA ASP A 252 -4.54 -3.78 25.59
C ASP A 252 -3.95 -2.88 24.50
N LEU A 253 -3.44 -3.46 23.41
CA LEU A 253 -2.92 -2.69 22.26
C LEU A 253 -4.00 -1.78 21.66
N ARG A 254 -5.26 -2.20 21.55
CA ARG A 254 -6.35 -1.33 21.07
C ARG A 254 -6.60 -0.14 21.99
N LYS A 255 -6.53 -0.34 23.32
CA LYS A 255 -6.68 0.76 24.29
C LYS A 255 -5.51 1.73 24.21
N GLU A 256 -4.29 1.22 24.00
CA GLU A 256 -3.09 2.03 23.80
C GLU A 256 -3.14 2.81 22.47
N LEU A 257 -3.61 2.17 21.39
CA LEU A 257 -3.81 2.80 20.08
C LEU A 257 -4.88 3.89 20.14
N LEU A 258 -5.96 3.69 20.89
CA LEU A 258 -6.97 4.73 21.10
C LEU A 258 -6.38 5.93 21.86
N GLN A 259 -5.62 5.70 22.94
CA GLN A 259 -4.95 6.77 23.66
C GLN A 259 -3.99 7.53 22.74
N TYR A 260 -3.16 6.80 21.99
CA TYR A 260 -2.22 7.38 21.03
C TYR A 260 -2.93 8.23 19.97
N ARG A 261 -4.04 7.73 19.40
CA ARG A 261 -4.87 8.47 18.44
C ARG A 261 -5.38 9.78 19.04
N LEU A 262 -5.99 9.72 20.21
CA LEU A 262 -6.59 10.90 20.85
C LEU A 262 -5.56 11.98 21.15
N GLU A 263 -4.37 11.60 21.63
CA GLU A 263 -3.30 12.55 21.95
C GLU A 263 -2.60 13.12 20.72
N LYS A 264 -2.43 12.32 19.65
CA LYS A 264 -1.60 12.68 18.51
C LYS A 264 -2.37 13.16 17.29
N TYR A 265 -3.69 13.03 17.26
CA TYR A 265 -4.53 13.29 16.09
C TYR A 265 -4.21 14.62 15.36
N HIS A 266 -4.05 15.71 16.12
CA HIS A 266 -3.77 17.03 15.54
C HIS A 266 -2.28 17.29 15.28
N SER A 267 -1.39 16.54 15.90
CA SER A 267 0.05 16.81 15.87
C SER A 267 0.82 15.99 14.83
N LEU A 268 0.25 14.87 14.37
CA LEU A 268 0.93 14.01 13.41
C LEU A 268 1.19 14.71 12.08
N ARG A 269 2.40 14.52 11.58
CA ARG A 269 2.82 14.96 10.24
C ARG A 269 3.58 13.83 9.59
N VAL A 270 3.45 13.71 8.28
CA VAL A 270 4.25 12.76 7.49
C VAL A 270 5.72 13.11 7.68
N PRO A 271 6.56 12.15 8.11
CA PRO A 271 7.98 12.40 8.25
C PRO A 271 8.59 12.70 6.88
N LYS A 272 9.46 13.71 6.83
CA LYS A 272 10.33 13.93 5.68
C LYS A 272 11.52 13.01 5.82
N VAL A 273 11.63 12.05 4.94
CA VAL A 273 12.69 11.03 4.98
C VAL A 273 13.49 11.11 3.68
N GLU A 274 14.81 11.04 3.81
CA GLU A 274 15.71 10.96 2.66
C GLU A 274 15.47 9.64 1.90
N GLY A 275 15.28 9.73 0.59
CA GLY A 275 15.05 8.57 -0.27
C GLY A 275 13.59 8.32 -0.65
N ASP A 276 12.62 9.05 -0.09
CA ASP A 276 11.22 8.91 -0.48
C ASP A 276 10.97 9.33 -1.93
N GLU A 277 11.84 10.17 -2.51
CA GLU A 277 11.85 10.57 -3.91
C GLU A 277 12.15 9.42 -4.88
N ARG A 278 12.72 8.31 -4.39
CA ARG A 278 12.96 7.08 -5.17
C ARG A 278 11.68 6.28 -5.40
N LEU A 279 10.67 6.53 -4.57
CA LEU A 279 9.38 5.87 -4.70
C LEU A 279 8.54 6.51 -5.83
N HIS A 280 7.88 5.70 -6.62
CA HIS A 280 6.89 6.16 -7.59
C HIS A 280 5.72 6.85 -6.86
N SER A 281 5.04 7.78 -7.53
CA SER A 281 3.99 8.62 -6.93
C SER A 281 3.00 7.83 -6.05
N ARG A 282 2.40 6.74 -6.57
CA ARG A 282 1.44 5.94 -5.80
C ARG A 282 2.05 5.17 -4.65
N THR A 283 3.24 4.62 -4.83
CA THR A 283 3.98 3.93 -3.78
C THR A 283 4.35 4.90 -2.67
N ARG A 284 4.73 6.12 -3.03
CA ARG A 284 5.00 7.22 -2.09
C ARG A 284 3.74 7.61 -1.31
N ASP A 285 2.59 7.72 -1.96
CA ASP A 285 1.32 8.01 -1.30
C ASP A 285 0.96 6.94 -0.26
N LEU A 286 1.16 5.65 -0.58
CA LEU A 286 0.98 4.54 0.36
C LEU A 286 2.00 4.61 1.51
N TYR A 287 3.28 4.82 1.19
CA TYR A 287 4.33 5.02 2.19
C TYR A 287 3.94 6.13 3.17
N GLN A 288 3.57 7.31 2.67
CA GLN A 288 3.19 8.45 3.50
C GLN A 288 1.99 8.14 4.40
N SER A 289 1.03 7.35 3.91
CA SER A 289 -0.11 6.93 4.72
C SER A 289 0.27 5.98 5.84
N LEU A 290 1.23 5.08 5.63
CA LEU A 290 1.71 4.17 6.65
C LEU A 290 2.72 4.84 7.61
N ALA A 291 3.49 5.80 7.13
CA ALA A 291 4.48 6.52 7.92
C ALA A 291 3.87 7.60 8.83
N LEU A 292 2.70 8.17 8.47
CA LEU A 292 2.07 9.24 9.24
C LEU A 292 1.94 8.94 10.73
N PRO A 293 1.42 7.77 11.16
CA PRO A 293 1.25 7.48 12.59
C PRO A 293 2.56 7.25 13.33
N LEU A 294 3.66 7.04 12.65
CA LEU A 294 4.97 6.84 13.26
C LEU A 294 5.64 8.17 13.64
N GLY A 295 5.15 9.28 13.07
CA GLY A 295 5.70 10.61 13.35
C GLY A 295 7.07 10.82 12.72
N ALA A 296 7.83 11.78 13.30
CA ALA A 296 9.12 12.21 12.78
C ALA A 296 10.30 11.31 13.20
N ASP A 297 10.04 10.09 13.66
CA ASP A 297 11.11 9.17 14.05
C ASP A 297 11.85 8.67 12.80
N SER A 298 13.05 9.23 12.58
CA SER A 298 13.81 9.08 11.35
C SER A 298 14.23 7.64 11.04
N GLY A 299 14.58 6.84 12.03
CA GLY A 299 15.08 5.48 11.83
C GLY A 299 14.02 4.53 11.23
N LEU A 300 12.77 4.67 11.65
CA LEU A 300 11.66 3.88 11.08
C LEU A 300 11.26 4.37 9.70
N GLY A 301 11.34 5.67 9.44
CA GLY A 301 11.00 6.24 8.14
C GLY A 301 11.87 5.68 7.02
N GLU A 302 13.19 5.66 7.19
CA GLU A 302 14.13 5.09 6.22
C GLU A 302 13.91 3.58 6.01
N HIS A 303 13.69 2.85 7.09
CA HIS A 303 13.36 1.42 7.00
C HIS A 303 12.09 1.19 6.18
N LEU A 304 11.04 1.96 6.42
CA LEU A 304 9.81 1.89 5.62
C LEU A 304 10.04 2.23 4.15
N VAL A 305 10.84 3.26 3.84
CA VAL A 305 11.20 3.58 2.43
C VAL A 305 11.80 2.35 1.76
N HIS A 306 12.76 1.68 2.41
CA HIS A 306 13.37 0.47 1.85
C HIS A 306 12.35 -0.68 1.66
N LEU A 307 11.41 -0.85 2.59
CA LEU A 307 10.33 -1.84 2.41
C LEU A 307 9.43 -1.48 1.23
N PHE A 308 9.14 -0.20 1.04
CA PHE A 308 8.32 0.26 -0.09
C PHE A 308 9.06 0.21 -1.43
N GLU A 309 10.38 0.32 -1.47
CA GLU A 309 11.18 0.00 -2.67
C GLU A 309 10.94 -1.46 -3.10
N LYS A 310 10.95 -2.41 -2.15
CA LYS A 310 10.63 -3.82 -2.44
C LYS A 310 9.18 -4.01 -2.86
N GLN A 311 8.22 -3.33 -2.24
CA GLN A 311 6.82 -3.35 -2.66
C GLN A 311 6.64 -2.81 -4.09
N GLN A 312 7.40 -1.80 -4.48
CA GLN A 312 7.42 -1.26 -5.83
C GLN A 312 7.91 -2.30 -6.85
N GLU A 313 8.89 -3.13 -6.48
CA GLU A 313 9.36 -4.25 -7.32
C GLU A 313 8.29 -5.34 -7.47
N ILE A 314 7.62 -5.72 -6.38
CA ILE A 314 6.51 -6.71 -6.41
C ILE A 314 5.36 -6.21 -7.31
N ASN A 315 5.05 -4.93 -7.27
CA ASN A 315 3.99 -4.29 -8.05
C ASN A 315 4.39 -3.98 -9.50
N ARG A 316 5.65 -4.26 -9.89
CA ARG A 316 6.13 -3.96 -11.23
C ARG A 316 5.45 -4.84 -12.26
N GLU A 317 4.66 -4.23 -13.14
CA GLU A 317 4.13 -4.95 -14.30
C GLU A 317 5.27 -5.32 -15.25
N PRO A 318 5.36 -6.57 -15.66
CA PRO A 318 6.29 -6.93 -16.72
C PRO A 318 5.91 -6.18 -18.01
N LEU A 319 6.91 -5.60 -18.64
CA LEU A 319 6.72 -5.02 -19.98
C LEU A 319 6.24 -6.11 -20.95
N SER A 320 5.30 -5.78 -21.83
CA SER A 320 5.01 -6.67 -22.94
C SER A 320 6.31 -6.95 -23.72
N PRO A 321 6.47 -8.15 -24.32
CA PRO A 321 7.69 -8.47 -25.08
C PRO A 321 8.08 -7.39 -26.10
N ALA A 322 7.09 -6.79 -26.76
CA ALA A 322 7.30 -5.70 -27.70
C ALA A 322 7.83 -4.42 -27.00
N CYS A 323 7.26 -4.02 -25.88
CA CYS A 323 7.71 -2.87 -25.11
C CYS A 323 9.12 -3.09 -24.54
N ALA A 324 9.40 -4.28 -24.02
CA ALA A 324 10.72 -4.63 -23.51
C ALA A 324 11.79 -4.58 -24.61
N ALA A 325 11.50 -5.15 -25.79
CA ALA A 325 12.41 -5.12 -26.92
C ALA A 325 12.71 -3.70 -27.41
N VAL A 326 11.67 -2.86 -27.54
CA VAL A 326 11.81 -1.46 -27.94
C VAL A 326 12.59 -0.65 -26.91
N LEU A 327 12.31 -0.82 -25.63
CA LEU A 327 12.98 -0.08 -24.55
C LEU A 327 14.47 -0.48 -24.44
N ARG A 328 14.79 -1.78 -24.52
CA ARG A 328 16.18 -2.28 -24.56
C ARG A 328 16.97 -1.66 -25.71
N PHE A 329 16.37 -1.64 -26.90
CA PHE A 329 17.02 -1.04 -28.05
C PHE A 329 17.23 0.46 -27.89
N LEU A 330 16.21 1.20 -27.42
CA LEU A 330 16.30 2.63 -27.16
C LEU A 330 17.39 2.95 -26.12
N TYR A 331 17.48 2.16 -25.06
CA TYR A 331 18.50 2.32 -24.03
C TYR A 331 19.92 2.18 -24.62
N VAL A 332 20.17 1.17 -25.44
CA VAL A 332 21.44 1.01 -26.17
C VAL A 332 21.67 2.17 -27.13
N TRP A 333 20.65 2.51 -27.92
CA TRP A 333 20.77 3.55 -28.96
C TRP A 333 21.21 4.90 -28.39
N ILE A 334 20.59 5.35 -27.29
CA ILE A 334 20.95 6.65 -26.70
C ILE A 334 22.35 6.70 -26.10
N HIS A 335 22.92 5.54 -25.72
CA HIS A 335 24.28 5.46 -25.19
C HIS A 335 25.34 5.34 -26.28
N LEU A 336 25.03 4.70 -27.40
CA LEU A 336 25.92 4.66 -28.58
C LEU A 336 25.89 5.97 -29.38
N ASN A 337 24.75 6.69 -29.32
CA ASN A 337 24.51 7.88 -30.13
C ASN A 337 24.20 9.08 -29.21
N LEU A 338 25.16 9.44 -28.32
CA LEU A 338 24.98 10.47 -27.30
C LEU A 338 24.60 11.85 -27.87
N LYS A 339 25.08 12.18 -29.04
CA LYS A 339 24.86 13.48 -29.69
C LYS A 339 23.65 13.52 -30.63
N GLU A 340 23.07 12.37 -30.98
CA GLU A 340 21.93 12.33 -31.88
C GLU A 340 20.62 12.78 -31.19
N GLY A 341 19.97 13.78 -31.79
CA GLY A 341 18.71 14.34 -31.29
C GLY A 341 17.44 13.63 -31.80
N LYS A 342 17.57 12.62 -32.66
CA LYS A 342 16.41 11.95 -33.29
C LYS A 342 16.72 10.51 -33.68
N CYS A 343 15.66 9.68 -33.72
CA CYS A 343 15.71 8.30 -34.22
C CYS A 343 14.54 8.05 -35.15
N ALA A 344 14.79 7.61 -36.40
CA ALA A 344 13.70 7.28 -37.31
C ALA A 344 13.06 5.94 -36.90
N GLN A 345 11.74 5.84 -36.95
CA GLN A 345 11.01 4.63 -36.54
C GLN A 345 11.40 3.41 -37.38
N LYS A 346 11.74 3.60 -38.66
CA LYS A 346 12.23 2.52 -39.52
C LYS A 346 13.56 1.94 -38.99
N ASP A 347 14.51 2.80 -38.58
CA ASP A 347 15.83 2.41 -38.08
C ASP A 347 15.67 1.72 -36.70
N LEU A 348 14.76 2.23 -35.88
CA LEU A 348 14.37 1.62 -34.62
C LEU A 348 13.76 0.25 -34.85
N THR A 349 12.83 0.08 -35.81
CA THR A 349 12.22 -1.20 -36.15
C THR A 349 13.27 -2.23 -36.62
N PHE A 350 14.16 -1.79 -37.50
CA PHE A 350 15.26 -2.62 -37.98
C PHE A 350 16.19 -3.05 -36.86
N GLY A 351 16.63 -2.11 -36.02
CA GLY A 351 17.55 -2.40 -34.91
C GLY A 351 16.93 -3.25 -33.81
N VAL A 352 15.64 -3.05 -33.49
CA VAL A 352 14.91 -3.92 -32.55
C VAL A 352 14.88 -5.35 -33.05
N ASN A 353 14.55 -5.58 -34.34
CA ASN A 353 14.49 -6.91 -34.91
C ASN A 353 15.86 -7.59 -34.98
N LEU A 354 16.91 -6.83 -35.31
CA LEU A 354 18.29 -7.33 -35.27
C LEU A 354 18.71 -7.76 -33.85
N ASN A 355 18.28 -7.02 -32.82
CA ASN A 355 18.54 -7.37 -31.44
C ASN A 355 17.73 -8.61 -31.00
N LEU A 356 16.47 -8.73 -31.41
CA LEU A 356 15.65 -9.92 -31.19
C LEU A 356 16.25 -11.17 -31.85
N GLU A 357 16.81 -11.04 -33.04
CA GLU A 357 17.51 -12.13 -33.74
C GLU A 357 18.74 -12.60 -32.97
N ARG A 358 19.59 -11.65 -32.53
CA ARG A 358 20.76 -11.96 -31.71
C ARG A 358 20.42 -12.65 -30.38
N LEU A 359 19.25 -12.36 -29.83
CA LEU A 359 18.73 -12.98 -28.60
C LEU A 359 17.99 -14.30 -28.87
N GLN A 360 17.92 -14.75 -30.13
CA GLN A 360 17.19 -15.94 -30.56
C GLN A 360 15.69 -15.92 -30.18
N GLU A 361 15.10 -14.72 -30.14
CA GLU A 361 13.68 -14.56 -29.90
C GLU A 361 12.86 -15.00 -31.12
N THR A 362 11.72 -15.64 -30.86
CA THR A 362 10.87 -16.25 -31.91
C THR A 362 9.97 -15.24 -32.63
N PHE A 363 9.82 -14.04 -32.11
CA PHE A 363 8.95 -13.01 -32.68
C PHE A 363 9.74 -11.86 -33.33
N ARG A 364 9.05 -11.14 -34.21
CA ARG A 364 9.56 -9.92 -34.86
C ARG A 364 8.47 -8.87 -34.80
N LEU A 365 8.89 -7.59 -34.80
CA LEU A 365 7.97 -6.44 -34.74
C LEU A 365 7.93 -5.71 -36.06
N ASN A 366 6.76 -5.41 -36.55
CA ASN A 366 6.59 -4.48 -37.67
C ASN A 366 6.57 -3.02 -37.18
N ALA A 367 6.63 -2.05 -38.09
CA ALA A 367 6.68 -0.62 -37.76
C ALA A 367 5.45 -0.14 -36.96
N HIS A 368 4.27 -0.75 -37.18
CA HIS A 368 3.06 -0.40 -36.44
C HIS A 368 3.11 -0.89 -34.99
N GLU A 369 3.62 -2.09 -34.77
CA GLU A 369 3.81 -2.67 -33.42
C GLU A 369 4.86 -1.89 -32.62
N VAL A 370 5.96 -1.51 -33.25
CA VAL A 370 6.96 -0.60 -32.65
C VAL A 370 6.31 0.74 -32.31
N GLY A 371 5.47 1.28 -33.20
CA GLY A 371 4.75 2.52 -32.94
C GLY A 371 3.78 2.41 -31.75
N ARG A 372 3.08 1.29 -31.59
CA ARG A 372 2.21 1.02 -30.43
C ARG A 372 3.04 0.87 -29.14
N ALA A 373 4.15 0.14 -29.18
CA ALA A 373 5.04 -0.02 -28.05
C ALA A 373 5.61 1.34 -27.58
N LEU A 374 6.04 2.21 -28.51
CA LEU A 374 6.46 3.57 -28.18
C LEU A 374 5.35 4.38 -27.50
N THR A 375 4.11 4.26 -27.96
CA THR A 375 2.95 4.93 -27.35
C THR A 375 2.69 4.40 -25.95
N SER A 376 2.70 3.09 -25.76
CA SER A 376 2.51 2.43 -24.46
C SER A 376 3.61 2.81 -23.45
N LEU A 377 4.85 2.93 -23.91
CA LEU A 377 5.99 3.45 -23.13
C LEU A 377 5.91 4.97 -22.88
N GLY A 378 4.91 5.66 -23.48
CA GLY A 378 4.67 7.10 -23.32
C GLY A 378 5.61 7.98 -24.12
N PHE A 379 6.22 7.47 -25.17
CA PHE A 379 7.02 8.28 -26.11
C PHE A 379 6.10 8.93 -27.15
N THR A 380 5.57 10.10 -26.81
CA THR A 380 4.62 10.86 -27.65
C THR A 380 5.31 11.92 -28.50
N ASN A 381 6.58 12.26 -28.24
CA ASN A 381 7.36 13.25 -28.99
C ASN A 381 7.81 12.69 -30.35
N ARG A 382 6.82 12.35 -31.19
CA ARG A 382 7.01 11.81 -32.52
C ARG A 382 6.36 12.71 -33.56
N LYS A 383 7.07 12.97 -34.66
CA LYS A 383 6.56 13.74 -35.82
C LYS A 383 6.57 12.88 -37.06
N ARG A 384 5.51 13.00 -37.85
CA ARG A 384 5.48 12.41 -39.21
C ARG A 384 6.24 13.28 -40.16
N THR A 385 7.13 12.69 -40.95
CA THR A 385 7.88 13.30 -42.03
C THR A 385 7.66 12.55 -43.34
N ASN A 386 8.16 13.03 -44.44
CA ASN A 386 8.10 12.34 -45.74
C ASN A 386 8.78 10.95 -45.68
N ALA A 387 9.75 10.76 -44.79
CA ALA A 387 10.46 9.49 -44.58
C ALA A 387 9.86 8.60 -43.49
N GLY A 388 8.67 8.93 -42.93
CA GLY A 388 8.01 8.21 -41.85
C GLY A 388 8.03 8.94 -40.51
N PHE A 389 7.76 8.23 -39.42
CA PHE A 389 7.79 8.81 -38.09
C PHE A 389 9.22 8.91 -37.52
N ILE A 390 9.48 10.00 -36.84
CA ILE A 390 10.77 10.28 -36.16
C ILE A 390 10.47 10.51 -34.68
N LEU A 391 11.16 9.80 -33.79
CA LEU A 391 11.18 10.04 -32.33
C LEU A 391 12.29 11.08 -32.04
N TRP A 392 11.93 12.17 -31.39
CA TRP A 392 12.89 13.15 -30.91
C TRP A 392 13.46 12.75 -29.57
N LEU A 393 14.77 12.75 -29.44
CA LEU A 393 15.55 12.35 -28.29
C LEU A 393 16.03 13.60 -27.51
N ASP A 394 15.08 14.43 -27.13
CA ASP A 394 15.32 15.56 -26.23
C ASP A 394 15.70 15.09 -24.82
N VAL A 395 16.12 16.03 -23.96
CA VAL A 395 16.52 15.74 -22.57
C VAL A 395 15.42 14.98 -21.81
N ARG A 396 14.15 15.36 -22.01
CA ARG A 396 13.00 14.72 -21.36
C ARG A 396 12.82 13.28 -21.82
N THR A 397 12.91 13.04 -23.12
CA THR A 397 12.81 11.71 -23.72
C THR A 397 13.94 10.80 -23.25
N ARG A 398 15.19 11.31 -23.24
CA ARG A 398 16.35 10.57 -22.75
C ARG A 398 16.21 10.21 -21.26
N LYS A 399 15.83 11.17 -20.42
CA LYS A 399 15.58 10.92 -18.99
C LYS A 399 14.49 9.86 -18.80
N ARG A 400 13.41 9.90 -19.60
CA ARG A 400 12.35 8.88 -19.56
C ARG A 400 12.86 7.48 -19.92
N ILE A 401 13.72 7.37 -20.95
CA ILE A 401 14.33 6.08 -21.32
C ILE A 401 15.15 5.52 -20.16
N HIS A 402 15.96 6.34 -19.48
CA HIS A 402 16.76 5.91 -18.34
C HIS A 402 15.86 5.47 -17.17
N ASN A 403 14.85 6.26 -16.83
CA ASN A 403 13.93 5.93 -15.76
C ASN A 403 13.21 4.59 -16.04
N LEU A 404 12.66 4.41 -17.25
CA LEU A 404 12.00 3.15 -17.61
C LEU A 404 12.98 1.97 -17.63
N ALA A 405 14.22 2.17 -18.10
CA ALA A 405 15.23 1.11 -18.11
C ALA A 405 15.59 0.70 -16.67
N HIS A 406 15.72 1.67 -15.77
CA HIS A 406 15.93 1.43 -14.35
C HIS A 406 14.72 0.75 -13.71
N ASP A 407 13.52 1.30 -13.92
CA ASP A 407 12.27 0.76 -13.38
C ASP A 407 12.03 -0.70 -13.78
N HIS A 408 12.52 -1.14 -14.91
CA HIS A 408 12.39 -2.51 -15.41
C HIS A 408 13.70 -3.30 -15.39
N ALA A 409 14.69 -2.85 -14.63
CA ALA A 409 16.00 -3.48 -14.45
C ALA A 409 16.76 -3.80 -15.76
N ILE A 410 16.45 -3.10 -16.84
CA ILE A 410 17.12 -3.27 -18.14
C ILE A 410 18.56 -2.76 -18.05
N ASP A 411 18.80 -1.68 -17.32
CA ASP A 411 20.13 -1.11 -17.07
C ASP A 411 21.04 -2.06 -16.26
N GLN A 412 20.47 -2.99 -15.52
CA GLN A 412 21.17 -3.98 -14.70
C GLN A 412 21.41 -5.30 -15.44
N GLU A 413 20.93 -5.47 -16.67
CA GLU A 413 21.20 -6.64 -17.45
C GLU A 413 22.71 -6.81 -17.69
N ARG A 414 23.27 -8.00 -17.41
CA ARG A 414 24.71 -8.31 -17.44
C ARG A 414 25.40 -7.81 -18.71
N ARG A 415 24.77 -7.94 -19.86
CA ARG A 415 25.25 -7.46 -21.15
C ARG A 415 25.50 -5.95 -21.24
N PHE A 416 24.75 -5.15 -20.46
CA PHE A 416 24.93 -3.69 -20.44
C PHE A 416 26.02 -3.28 -19.44
N LEU A 417 26.15 -4.01 -18.34
CA LEU A 417 27.19 -3.79 -17.35
C LEU A 417 28.58 -4.15 -17.90
N GLU A 418 28.71 -5.28 -18.60
CA GLU A 418 29.98 -5.76 -19.18
C GLU A 418 30.49 -4.90 -20.34
N GLN A 419 29.60 -4.25 -21.10
CA GLN A 419 29.97 -3.43 -22.25
C GLN A 419 30.26 -1.96 -21.89
N GLY A 420 30.11 -1.55 -20.63
CA GLY A 420 30.48 -0.22 -20.17
C GLY A 420 29.71 0.94 -20.83
N PHE A 421 28.50 0.68 -21.34
CA PHE A 421 27.68 1.68 -22.03
C PHE A 421 27.43 2.97 -21.23
N ALA A 422 27.46 2.88 -19.90
CA ALA A 422 27.19 3.99 -19.00
C ALA A 422 28.33 5.03 -18.92
N ASN A 423 29.56 4.69 -19.36
CA ASN A 423 30.78 5.48 -19.06
C ASN A 423 30.81 6.88 -19.66
N GLY A 424 29.97 7.21 -20.64
CA GLY A 424 29.89 8.53 -21.26
C GLY A 424 28.61 9.32 -20.97
N CYS A 425 27.64 8.72 -20.31
CA CYS A 425 26.31 9.30 -20.11
C CYS A 425 26.24 10.07 -18.79
N GLU A 426 25.93 11.37 -18.84
CA GLU A 426 25.75 12.19 -17.63
C GLU A 426 24.58 11.73 -16.75
N LEU A 427 23.53 11.20 -17.36
CA LEU A 427 22.35 10.68 -16.62
C LEU A 427 22.70 9.40 -15.84
N CYS A 428 23.58 8.55 -16.38
CA CYS A 428 24.05 7.35 -15.69
C CYS A 428 25.07 7.66 -14.59
N LYS A 429 25.89 8.69 -14.74
CA LYS A 429 26.87 9.12 -13.72
C LYS A 429 26.23 9.60 -12.44
N ASN A 430 25.01 10.15 -12.52
CA ASN A 430 24.25 10.66 -11.39
C ASN A 430 23.39 9.61 -10.69
N SER A 431 23.21 8.42 -11.28
CA SER A 431 22.59 7.27 -10.65
C SER A 431 23.67 6.49 -9.88
N LYS A 432 23.75 6.67 -8.55
CA LYS A 432 24.63 5.86 -7.70
C LYS A 432 24.24 4.39 -7.83
N PRO A 433 25.19 3.46 -8.06
CA PRO A 433 24.90 2.05 -7.98
C PRO A 433 24.48 1.70 -6.55
N ALA A 434 23.46 0.83 -6.41
CA ALA A 434 23.13 0.25 -5.13
C ALA A 434 24.40 -0.39 -4.53
N PRO A 435 24.64 -0.28 -3.21
CA PRO A 435 25.80 -0.88 -2.58
C PRO A 435 25.78 -2.39 -2.83
N ALA A 436 26.83 -2.91 -3.46
CA ALA A 436 27.02 -4.32 -3.65
C ALA A 436 27.03 -5.02 -2.28
N GLU A 437 26.16 -5.99 -2.07
CA GLU A 437 26.23 -6.87 -0.90
C GLU A 437 27.63 -7.48 -0.84
N LYS A 438 28.40 -7.10 0.18
CA LYS A 438 29.65 -7.79 0.52
C LYS A 438 29.27 -9.23 0.89
N LYS A 439 29.50 -10.16 -0.01
CA LYS A 439 29.59 -11.58 0.35
C LYS A 439 30.63 -11.68 1.45
N GLY A 440 30.17 -11.99 2.67
CA GLY A 440 31.05 -12.21 3.80
C GLY A 440 31.97 -13.39 3.52
N ASP A 441 33.27 -13.12 3.51
CA ASP A 441 34.32 -14.14 3.63
C ASP A 441 34.14 -14.87 4.97
N SER A 442 33.50 -16.03 4.93
CA SER A 442 33.49 -17.00 6.01
C SER A 442 34.04 -18.34 5.53
N GLU A 443 35.30 -18.31 5.05
CA GLU A 443 36.12 -19.49 4.93
C GLU A 443 37.59 -19.12 5.17
N ALA A 444 38.04 -19.24 6.41
CA ALA A 444 39.39 -19.59 6.78
C ALA A 444 39.59 -19.41 8.29
N LYS A 445 39.33 -20.41 9.08
CA LYS A 445 40.07 -20.77 10.31
C LYS A 445 39.49 -22.03 10.95
N SER A 446 39.80 -23.15 10.37
CA SER A 446 39.85 -24.44 11.09
C SER A 446 40.97 -25.28 10.52
N LYS A 447 42.21 -24.91 10.93
CA LYS A 447 43.37 -25.85 10.99
C LYS A 447 44.44 -25.19 11.87
N GLN A 448 44.63 -25.77 13.03
CA GLN A 448 45.71 -25.71 13.99
C GLN A 448 45.26 -25.29 15.39
N ALA A 449 44.91 -26.23 16.19
CA ALA A 449 45.46 -26.68 17.45
C ALA A 449 44.48 -27.68 18.08
#